data_3a53ea69c5a96df527551d01bc1b6eca
#
_entry.id   3a53ea69c5a96df527551d01bc1b6eca
#
_cell.length_a   1.000
_cell.length_b   1.000
_cell.length_c   1.000
_cell.angle_alpha   90.00
_cell.angle_beta   90.00
_cell.angle_gamma   90.00
#
_symmetry.space_group_name_H-M   'P 1'
#
loop_
_entity.id
_entity.type
_entity.pdbx_description
1 polymer ?
#
loop_
_entity_poly.entity_id
_entity_poly.type
_entity_poly.pdbx_seq_one_letter_code
_entity_poly.pdbx_strand_id
1 'polypeptide(L)'
;MRKIKSFLIIICLLSIYAASFYGCGKKERSDSPNNETELPEIVIGSDNYPPYNYVDTDGNATGIDVELATEAFKRMGYKARFIYIDWEDKKNLLADRTIDCAWGSFSMDGRENEYRWAGPYMVSRQVVAVDMESDIYSLGDLEGKTIAVQTTTRPEKIFLNKTDERIFAEKRTYISFFKQRLCRCSCGS
;
A
#
# COMPACT_ATOMS: atom_id res chain seq x y z
N MET A 1 -2.64 46.82 74.27
CA MET A 1 -3.21 45.78 73.42
C MET A 1 -3.77 46.25 72.05
N ARG A 2 -4.31 47.47 71.95
CA ARG A 2 -4.82 47.98 70.62
C ARG A 2 -3.72 48.23 69.57
N LYS A 3 -2.55 48.71 69.97
CA LYS A 3 -1.42 49.01 69.03
C LYS A 3 -0.79 47.76 68.40
N ILE A 4 -0.77 46.63 69.09
CA ILE A 4 -0.22 45.36 68.59
C ILE A 4 -1.14 44.75 67.53
N LYS A 5 -2.47 44.88 67.73
CA LYS A 5 -3.44 44.35 66.69
C LYS A 5 -3.35 45.17 65.41
N SER A 6 -3.15 46.48 65.52
CA SER A 6 -2.98 47.37 64.35
C SER A 6 -1.70 47.04 63.57
N PHE A 7 -0.62 46.69 64.26
CA PHE A 7 0.68 46.35 63.67
C PHE A 7 0.62 44.99 62.92
N LEU A 8 -0.10 44.03 63.51
CA LEU A 8 -0.31 42.72 62.85
C LEU A 8 -1.16 42.83 61.58
N ILE A 9 -2.17 43.71 61.59
CA ILE A 9 -2.99 43.94 60.39
C ILE A 9 -2.19 44.56 59.24
N ILE A 10 -1.30 45.48 59.55
CA ILE A 10 -0.42 46.12 58.54
C ILE A 10 0.57 45.13 57.98
N ILE A 11 1.13 44.24 58.78
CA ILE A 11 2.03 43.17 58.29
C ILE A 11 1.29 42.21 57.42
N CYS A 12 0.05 41.79 57.73
CA CYS A 12 -0.77 40.93 56.86
C CYS A 12 -1.13 41.60 55.54
N LEU A 13 -1.45 42.91 55.57
CA LEU A 13 -1.75 43.66 54.34
C LEU A 13 -0.51 43.81 53.43
N LEU A 14 0.66 43.98 53.98
CA LEU A 14 1.92 44.08 53.29
C LEU A 14 2.32 42.74 52.69
N SER A 15 2.04 41.60 53.36
CA SER A 15 2.32 40.25 52.80
C SER A 15 1.40 39.92 51.68
N ILE A 16 0.14 40.36 51.69
CA ILE A 16 -0.79 40.19 50.59
C ILE A 16 -0.37 40.99 49.35
N TYR A 17 0.16 42.20 49.56
CA TYR A 17 0.64 43.09 48.51
C TYR A 17 1.92 42.54 47.84
N ALA A 18 2.82 41.92 48.61
CA ALA A 18 4.03 41.30 48.11
C ALA A 18 3.73 40.02 47.26
N ALA A 19 2.65 39.29 47.59
CA ALA A 19 2.24 38.11 46.85
C ALA A 19 1.67 38.43 45.44
N SER A 20 1.22 39.67 45.22
CA SER A 20 0.66 40.10 43.93
C SER A 20 1.72 40.40 42.84
N PHE A 21 2.99 40.53 43.22
CA PHE A 21 4.09 40.83 42.30
C PHE A 21 4.84 39.58 41.80
N TYR A 22 4.56 38.39 42.36
CA TYR A 22 5.20 37.16 41.93
C TYR A 22 4.41 36.39 40.85
N GLY A 23 3.38 36.97 40.25
CA GLY A 23 2.45 36.31 39.31
C GLY A 23 2.63 36.67 37.84
N CYS A 24 3.80 37.09 37.37
CA CYS A 24 4.04 37.28 35.94
C CYS A 24 5.39 36.71 35.53
N GLY A 25 5.60 35.44 35.82
CA GLY A 25 6.55 34.65 35.08
C GLY A 25 5.98 34.45 33.67
N LYS A 26 6.54 35.17 32.68
CA LYS A 26 6.41 34.77 31.28
C LYS A 26 6.77 33.28 31.23
N LYS A 27 5.76 32.45 31.06
CA LYS A 27 5.98 31.09 30.60
C LYS A 27 6.52 31.28 29.17
N GLU A 28 7.84 31.26 29.04
CA GLU A 28 8.44 31.00 27.76
C GLU A 28 7.76 29.73 27.29
N ARG A 29 6.97 29.86 26.20
CA ARG A 29 6.64 28.70 25.39
C ARG A 29 8.01 28.15 24.96
N SER A 30 8.44 27.12 25.66
CA SER A 30 9.36 26.22 25.03
C SER A 30 8.60 25.74 23.78
N ASP A 31 9.02 26.23 22.65
CA ASP A 31 8.73 25.60 21.39
C ASP A 31 9.22 24.16 21.56
N SER A 32 8.29 23.31 21.96
CA SER A 32 8.47 21.88 21.91
C SER A 32 8.68 21.57 20.42
N PRO A 33 9.77 20.91 20.03
CA PRO A 33 9.98 20.59 18.65
C PRO A 33 8.78 19.77 18.15
N ASN A 34 8.16 20.24 17.10
CA ASN A 34 7.21 19.57 16.22
C ASN A 34 6.69 18.24 16.75
N ASN A 35 5.62 18.27 17.52
CA ASN A 35 4.70 17.16 17.52
C ASN A 35 3.97 17.23 16.16
N GLU A 36 4.66 16.90 15.07
CA GLU A 36 3.98 16.37 13.89
C GLU A 36 3.22 15.18 14.43
N THR A 37 1.92 15.31 14.52
CA THR A 37 1.03 14.22 14.92
C THR A 37 1.26 13.15 13.86
N GLU A 38 2.05 12.12 14.21
CA GLU A 38 2.38 11.04 13.28
C GLU A 38 1.06 10.43 12.83
N LEU A 39 0.82 10.47 11.53
CA LEU A 39 -0.44 9.97 10.96
C LEU A 39 -0.53 8.47 11.23
N PRO A 40 -1.72 7.97 11.61
CA PRO A 40 -1.93 6.54 11.75
C PRO A 40 -1.57 5.82 10.45
N GLU A 41 -0.91 4.67 10.56
CA GLU A 41 -0.54 3.88 9.40
C GLU A 41 -1.71 3.04 8.89
N ILE A 42 -1.76 2.87 7.56
CA ILE A 42 -2.56 1.86 6.86
C ILE A 42 -1.58 0.90 6.20
N VAL A 43 -1.69 -0.38 6.54
CA VAL A 43 -0.86 -1.44 6.00
C VAL A 43 -1.47 -1.99 4.72
N ILE A 44 -0.76 -1.83 3.62
CA ILE A 44 -1.19 -2.22 2.28
C ILE A 44 -0.41 -3.45 1.84
N GLY A 45 -1.12 -4.57 1.63
CA GLY A 45 -0.54 -5.77 1.03
C GLY A 45 -0.54 -5.68 -0.49
N SER A 46 0.62 -5.89 -1.11
CA SER A 46 0.80 -5.84 -2.56
C SER A 46 1.74 -6.94 -3.03
N ASP A 47 1.61 -7.35 -4.29
CA ASP A 47 2.60 -8.18 -4.96
C ASP A 47 3.65 -7.29 -5.66
N ASN A 48 4.70 -7.91 -6.22
CA ASN A 48 5.72 -7.18 -6.97
C ASN A 48 5.38 -7.21 -8.47
N TYR A 49 4.75 -6.14 -8.96
CA TYR A 49 4.22 -6.05 -10.33
C TYR A 49 4.57 -4.72 -11.01
N PRO A 50 5.80 -4.56 -11.53
CA PRO A 50 6.19 -3.35 -12.26
C PRO A 50 5.34 -3.15 -13.53
N PRO A 51 5.00 -1.91 -13.88
CA PRO A 51 5.38 -0.64 -13.25
C PRO A 51 4.38 -0.16 -12.19
N TYR A 52 3.43 -0.98 -11.78
CA TYR A 52 2.33 -0.58 -10.89
C TYR A 52 2.76 -0.51 -9.43
N ASN A 53 3.34 -1.60 -8.94
CA ASN A 53 3.84 -1.72 -7.56
C ASN A 53 5.07 -2.64 -7.55
N TYR A 54 6.18 -2.16 -7.07
CA TYR A 54 7.42 -2.91 -7.00
C TYR A 54 8.40 -2.28 -6.00
N VAL A 55 9.48 -2.98 -5.72
CA VAL A 55 10.56 -2.48 -4.87
C VAL A 55 11.67 -1.93 -5.77
N ASP A 56 12.11 -0.71 -5.51
CA ASP A 56 13.25 -0.12 -6.20
C ASP A 56 14.59 -0.72 -5.71
N THR A 57 15.69 -0.23 -6.25
CA THR A 57 17.05 -0.69 -5.89
C THR A 57 17.43 -0.39 -4.45
N ASP A 58 16.77 0.60 -3.83
CA ASP A 58 17.02 1.05 -2.47
C ASP A 58 16.10 0.34 -1.45
N GLY A 59 15.21 -0.53 -1.94
CA GLY A 59 14.28 -1.30 -1.11
C GLY A 59 12.97 -0.58 -0.82
N ASN A 60 12.69 0.56 -1.48
CA ASN A 60 11.47 1.31 -1.27
C ASN A 60 10.34 0.83 -2.18
N ALA A 61 9.12 0.85 -1.65
CA ALA A 61 7.93 0.64 -2.46
C ALA A 61 7.76 1.79 -3.45
N THR A 62 7.55 1.48 -4.73
CA THR A 62 7.39 2.46 -5.80
C THR A 62 6.45 1.96 -6.89
N GLY A 63 6.02 2.86 -7.77
CA GLY A 63 5.14 2.56 -8.89
C GLY A 63 3.82 3.31 -8.83
N ILE A 64 3.04 3.19 -9.91
CA ILE A 64 1.77 3.93 -10.10
C ILE A 64 0.80 3.70 -8.95
N ASP A 65 0.61 2.45 -8.54
CA ASP A 65 -0.30 2.09 -7.46
C ASP A 65 0.20 2.60 -6.10
N VAL A 66 1.52 2.59 -5.88
CA VAL A 66 2.12 3.09 -4.64
C VAL A 66 1.91 4.60 -4.50
N GLU A 67 2.17 5.36 -5.56
CA GLU A 67 1.96 6.81 -5.56
C GLU A 67 0.49 7.16 -5.36
N LEU A 68 -0.41 6.47 -6.08
CA LEU A 68 -1.85 6.70 -6.00
C LEU A 68 -2.39 6.41 -4.61
N ALA A 69 -2.05 5.25 -4.04
CA ALA A 69 -2.49 4.85 -2.71
C ALA A 69 -1.92 5.78 -1.63
N THR A 70 -0.64 6.16 -1.74
CA THR A 70 -0.01 7.08 -0.80
C THR A 70 -0.73 8.42 -0.78
N GLU A 71 -1.02 8.99 -1.94
CA GLU A 71 -1.75 10.26 -2.03
C GLU A 71 -3.19 10.13 -1.53
N ALA A 72 -3.89 9.04 -1.87
CA ALA A 72 -5.25 8.81 -1.43
C ALA A 72 -5.34 8.71 0.11
N PHE A 73 -4.50 7.89 0.74
CA PHE A 73 -4.48 7.73 2.19
C PHE A 73 -4.01 8.98 2.92
N LYS A 74 -3.04 9.70 2.36
CA LYS A 74 -2.61 11.01 2.90
C LYS A 74 -3.76 12.00 2.99
N ARG A 75 -4.60 12.10 1.94
CA ARG A 75 -5.80 12.95 1.95
C ARG A 75 -6.83 12.52 2.99
N MET A 76 -6.85 11.25 3.35
CA MET A 76 -7.71 10.69 4.38
C MET A 76 -7.12 10.80 5.78
N GLY A 77 -5.91 11.36 5.95
CA GLY A 77 -5.23 11.52 7.22
C GLY A 77 -4.49 10.27 7.69
N TYR A 78 -4.05 9.42 6.77
CA TYR A 78 -3.28 8.21 7.04
C TYR A 78 -1.93 8.24 6.33
N LYS A 79 -1.00 7.46 6.85
CA LYS A 79 0.28 7.16 6.21
C LYS A 79 0.22 5.76 5.60
N ALA A 80 0.38 5.67 4.29
CA ALA A 80 0.42 4.39 3.60
C ALA A 80 1.74 3.67 3.88
N ARG A 81 1.67 2.38 4.26
CA ARG A 81 2.81 1.49 4.42
C ARG A 81 2.60 0.24 3.59
N PHE A 82 3.41 0.07 2.56
CA PHE A 82 3.35 -1.11 1.70
C PHE A 82 4.16 -2.25 2.28
N ILE A 83 3.60 -3.45 2.23
CA ILE A 83 4.31 -4.71 2.46
C ILE A 83 4.07 -5.62 1.26
N TYR A 84 5.13 -6.32 0.85
CA TYR A 84 5.04 -7.29 -0.23
C TYR A 84 4.67 -8.64 0.36
N ILE A 85 3.59 -9.20 -0.17
CA ILE A 85 2.98 -10.45 0.33
C ILE A 85 3.02 -11.54 -0.74
N ASP A 86 2.89 -12.78 -0.31
CA ASP A 86 2.46 -13.83 -1.22
C ASP A 86 0.99 -13.57 -1.59
N TRP A 87 0.75 -13.32 -2.87
CA TRP A 87 -0.58 -12.94 -3.35
C TRP A 87 -1.65 -14.01 -3.10
N GLU A 88 -1.24 -15.25 -2.95
CA GLU A 88 -2.17 -16.35 -2.60
C GLU A 88 -2.74 -16.17 -1.19
N ASP A 89 -1.95 -15.66 -0.26
CA ASP A 89 -2.33 -15.50 1.14
C ASP A 89 -3.13 -14.23 1.46
N LYS A 90 -3.39 -13.38 0.47
CA LYS A 90 -4.07 -12.09 0.68
C LYS A 90 -5.38 -12.16 1.48
N LYS A 91 -6.16 -13.24 1.32
CA LYS A 91 -7.41 -13.42 2.08
C LYS A 91 -7.17 -13.66 3.56
N ASN A 92 -6.18 -14.50 3.88
CA ASN A 92 -5.83 -14.81 5.25
C ASN A 92 -5.25 -13.57 5.94
N LEU A 93 -4.35 -12.86 5.25
CA LEU A 93 -3.72 -11.65 5.76
C LEU A 93 -4.72 -10.49 5.99
N LEU A 94 -5.79 -10.41 5.20
CA LEU A 94 -6.91 -9.51 5.45
C LEU A 94 -7.77 -9.96 6.64
N ALA A 95 -8.01 -11.26 6.75
CA ALA A 95 -8.85 -11.82 7.81
C ALA A 95 -8.21 -11.69 9.19
N ASP A 96 -6.91 -11.90 9.30
CA ASP A 96 -6.14 -11.79 10.54
C ASP A 96 -5.63 -10.36 10.82
N ARG A 97 -5.92 -9.42 9.92
CA ARG A 97 -5.53 -8.00 10.01
C ARG A 97 -4.02 -7.75 9.97
N THR A 98 -3.26 -8.64 9.39
CA THR A 98 -1.84 -8.39 9.06
C THR A 98 -1.72 -7.28 8.02
N ILE A 99 -2.70 -7.17 7.12
CA ILE A 99 -2.89 -6.05 6.20
C ILE A 99 -4.29 -5.47 6.38
N ASP A 100 -4.40 -4.15 6.22
CA ASP A 100 -5.68 -3.44 6.28
C ASP A 100 -6.41 -3.49 4.93
N CYS A 101 -5.65 -3.48 3.84
CA CYS A 101 -6.19 -3.64 2.49
C CYS A 101 -5.17 -4.29 1.55
N ALA A 102 -5.67 -4.91 0.47
CA ALA A 102 -4.87 -5.37 -0.66
C ALA A 102 -5.01 -4.36 -1.80
N TRP A 103 -3.88 -3.89 -2.34
CA TRP A 103 -3.84 -2.93 -3.43
C TRP A 103 -2.79 -3.32 -4.47
N GLY A 104 -3.17 -3.35 -5.72
CA GLY A 104 -2.33 -3.70 -6.87
C GLY A 104 -3.18 -4.37 -7.91
N SER A 105 -3.16 -3.98 -9.13
CA SER A 105 -3.82 -4.53 -10.34
C SER A 105 -4.86 -5.66 -10.10
N PHE A 106 -5.64 -5.56 -9.02
CA PHE A 106 -6.54 -6.59 -8.51
C PHE A 106 -7.92 -6.45 -9.14
N SER A 107 -8.26 -7.35 -10.05
CA SER A 107 -9.56 -7.34 -10.75
C SER A 107 -10.71 -7.69 -9.80
N MET A 108 -11.73 -6.85 -9.80
CA MET A 108 -12.99 -7.09 -9.09
C MET A 108 -13.87 -8.13 -9.79
N ASP A 109 -13.79 -8.22 -11.12
CA ASP A 109 -14.67 -9.08 -11.93
C ASP A 109 -14.65 -10.54 -11.48
N GLY A 110 -15.84 -11.10 -11.21
CA GLY A 110 -16.05 -12.45 -10.74
C GLY A 110 -15.63 -12.70 -9.30
N ARG A 111 -15.38 -11.61 -8.52
CA ARG A 111 -15.01 -11.62 -7.09
C ARG A 111 -15.78 -10.58 -6.30
N GLU A 112 -16.88 -10.07 -6.83
CA GLU A 112 -17.66 -8.97 -6.28
C GLU A 112 -18.10 -9.26 -4.84
N ASN A 113 -18.37 -10.52 -4.53
CA ASN A 113 -18.81 -10.97 -3.21
C ASN A 113 -17.68 -11.52 -2.32
N GLU A 114 -16.44 -11.55 -2.82
CA GLU A 114 -15.32 -12.11 -2.06
C GLU A 114 -14.64 -11.10 -1.14
N TYR A 115 -14.77 -9.80 -1.48
CA TYR A 115 -14.12 -8.69 -0.78
C TYR A 115 -15.05 -7.50 -0.67
N ARG A 116 -14.74 -6.60 0.24
CA ARG A 116 -15.30 -5.25 0.20
C ARG A 116 -14.42 -4.42 -0.72
N TRP A 117 -14.97 -3.93 -1.81
CA TRP A 117 -14.25 -3.19 -2.82
C TRP A 117 -14.37 -1.68 -2.63
N ALA A 118 -13.29 -0.95 -2.92
CA ALA A 118 -13.26 0.48 -3.12
C ALA A 118 -12.70 0.76 -4.52
N GLY A 119 -13.43 1.49 -5.34
CA GLY A 119 -13.09 1.71 -6.74
C GLY A 119 -14.09 1.05 -7.70
N PRO A 120 -13.77 0.82 -8.99
CA PRO A 120 -12.41 0.71 -9.57
C PRO A 120 -11.70 2.07 -9.75
N TYR A 121 -10.39 2.09 -9.60
CA TYR A 121 -9.55 3.28 -9.84
C TYR A 121 -8.83 3.24 -11.20
N MET A 122 -8.78 2.06 -11.82
CA MET A 122 -8.11 1.83 -13.11
C MET A 122 -8.84 0.74 -13.90
N VAL A 123 -8.74 0.79 -15.21
CA VAL A 123 -9.24 -0.25 -16.12
C VAL A 123 -8.07 -0.85 -16.89
N SER A 124 -8.00 -2.18 -16.93
CA SER A 124 -7.02 -2.92 -17.72
C SER A 124 -7.68 -3.98 -18.57
N ARG A 125 -6.95 -4.50 -19.56
CA ARG A 125 -7.40 -5.61 -20.40
C ARG A 125 -6.46 -6.79 -20.23
N GLN A 126 -7.02 -7.99 -20.16
CA GLN A 126 -6.23 -9.20 -20.25
C GLN A 126 -5.86 -9.44 -21.72
N VAL A 127 -4.59 -9.72 -21.96
CA VAL A 127 -4.07 -10.02 -23.29
C VAL A 127 -3.20 -11.26 -23.21
N VAL A 128 -3.12 -12.01 -24.31
CA VAL A 128 -2.14 -13.08 -24.47
C VAL A 128 -1.00 -12.53 -25.32
N ALA A 129 0.21 -12.61 -24.80
CA ALA A 129 1.41 -12.26 -25.56
C ALA A 129 1.94 -13.52 -26.24
N VAL A 130 2.23 -13.41 -27.51
CA VAL A 130 2.77 -14.50 -28.33
C VAL A 130 4.02 -14.01 -29.06
N ASP A 131 4.81 -14.94 -29.56
CA ASP A 131 5.95 -14.62 -30.42
C ASP A 131 5.46 -13.93 -31.71
N MET A 132 6.19 -12.91 -32.17
CA MET A 132 5.85 -12.15 -33.36
C MET A 132 5.82 -13.01 -34.65
N GLU A 133 6.58 -14.09 -34.65
CA GLU A 133 6.66 -15.03 -35.77
C GLU A 133 5.70 -16.22 -35.60
N SER A 134 4.85 -16.19 -34.57
CA SER A 134 3.86 -17.27 -34.37
C SER A 134 2.65 -17.11 -35.29
N ASP A 135 2.02 -18.21 -35.61
CA ASP A 135 0.75 -18.24 -36.36
C ASP A 135 -0.48 -18.05 -35.44
N ILE A 136 -0.32 -17.37 -34.32
CA ILE A 136 -1.39 -17.14 -33.34
C ILE A 136 -1.89 -15.69 -33.48
N TYR A 137 -3.07 -15.52 -34.05
CA TYR A 137 -3.70 -14.21 -34.28
C TYR A 137 -4.99 -14.02 -33.49
N SER A 138 -5.54 -15.11 -32.95
CA SER A 138 -6.80 -15.09 -32.17
C SER A 138 -6.73 -16.04 -30.98
N LEU A 139 -7.69 -15.90 -30.03
CA LEU A 139 -7.80 -16.85 -28.93
C LEU A 139 -8.14 -18.27 -29.37
N GLY A 140 -8.74 -18.44 -30.55
CA GLY A 140 -9.02 -19.76 -31.14
C GLY A 140 -7.76 -20.52 -31.53
N ASP A 141 -6.70 -19.81 -31.94
CA ASP A 141 -5.42 -20.41 -32.35
C ASP A 141 -4.61 -20.92 -31.15
N LEU A 142 -5.09 -20.68 -29.92
CA LEU A 142 -4.50 -21.20 -28.69
C LEU A 142 -4.86 -22.66 -28.40
N GLU A 143 -5.80 -23.24 -29.15
CA GLU A 143 -6.20 -24.62 -28.96
C GLU A 143 -5.00 -25.57 -29.10
N GLY A 144 -4.83 -26.45 -28.11
CA GLY A 144 -3.69 -27.37 -28.03
C GLY A 144 -2.34 -26.73 -27.72
N LYS A 145 -2.27 -25.43 -27.47
CA LYS A 145 -1.04 -24.72 -27.11
C LYS A 145 -0.83 -24.72 -25.59
N THR A 146 0.42 -24.53 -25.18
CA THR A 146 0.77 -24.36 -23.78
C THR A 146 0.74 -22.87 -23.42
N ILE A 147 -0.05 -22.51 -22.42
CA ILE A 147 -0.24 -21.13 -21.97
C ILE A 147 0.33 -20.98 -20.58
N ALA A 148 1.21 -19.99 -20.38
CA ALA A 148 1.72 -19.63 -19.07
C ALA A 148 0.82 -18.58 -18.41
N VAL A 149 0.38 -18.83 -17.20
CA VAL A 149 -0.44 -17.90 -16.39
C VAL A 149 0.08 -17.82 -14.96
N GLN A 150 -0.19 -16.71 -14.28
CA GLN A 150 0.08 -16.59 -12.86
C GLN A 150 -1.04 -17.26 -12.06
N THR A 151 -0.67 -18.02 -11.02
CA THR A 151 -1.64 -18.68 -10.14
C THR A 151 -2.52 -17.67 -9.40
N THR A 152 -3.73 -18.08 -9.03
CA THR A 152 -4.76 -17.29 -8.31
C THR A 152 -5.22 -16.03 -9.04
N THR A 153 -4.92 -15.92 -10.35
CA THR A 153 -5.33 -14.80 -11.18
C THR A 153 -6.56 -15.12 -12.02
N ARG A 154 -7.14 -14.08 -12.64
CA ARG A 154 -8.27 -14.25 -13.55
C ARG A 154 -7.91 -15.05 -14.82
N PRO A 155 -6.76 -14.83 -15.50
CA PRO A 155 -6.36 -15.65 -16.63
C PRO A 155 -6.34 -17.16 -16.32
N GLU A 156 -5.82 -17.54 -15.16
CA GLU A 156 -5.85 -18.95 -14.74
C GLU A 156 -7.29 -19.50 -14.72
N LYS A 157 -8.23 -18.78 -14.09
CA LYS A 157 -9.64 -19.20 -14.04
C LYS A 157 -10.29 -19.28 -15.42
N ILE A 158 -9.95 -18.37 -16.35
CA ILE A 158 -10.48 -18.36 -17.70
C ILE A 158 -10.02 -19.59 -18.47
N PHE A 159 -8.74 -19.92 -18.39
CA PHE A 159 -8.16 -21.04 -19.13
C PHE A 159 -8.44 -22.40 -18.49
N LEU A 160 -8.47 -22.51 -17.16
CA LEU A 160 -8.84 -23.75 -16.45
C LEU A 160 -10.25 -24.25 -16.79
N ASN A 161 -11.16 -23.36 -17.14
CA ASN A 161 -12.52 -23.72 -17.54
C ASN A 161 -12.63 -24.19 -18.99
N LYS A 162 -11.56 -24.09 -19.77
CA LYS A 162 -11.47 -24.56 -21.14
C LYS A 162 -10.73 -25.92 -21.15
N THR A 163 -11.48 -27.00 -21.32
CA THR A 163 -11.06 -28.38 -21.05
C THR A 163 -9.93 -28.94 -21.94
N ASP A 164 -9.53 -28.24 -23.00
CA ASP A 164 -8.57 -28.75 -24.00
C ASP A 164 -7.23 -28.01 -24.06
N GLU A 165 -7.02 -27.02 -23.20
CA GLU A 165 -5.80 -26.22 -23.21
C GLU A 165 -4.81 -26.69 -22.13
N ARG A 166 -3.55 -26.91 -22.52
CA ARG A 166 -2.47 -27.17 -21.55
C ARG A 166 -2.10 -25.86 -20.85
N ILE A 167 -2.41 -25.78 -19.58
CA ILE A 167 -2.11 -24.62 -18.75
C ILE A 167 -0.87 -24.92 -17.90
N PHE A 168 0.09 -24.04 -17.98
CA PHE A 168 1.23 -24.02 -17.08
C PHE A 168 1.07 -22.85 -16.11
N ALA A 169 0.64 -23.12 -14.88
CA ALA A 169 0.52 -22.13 -13.82
C ALA A 169 1.84 -22.06 -13.05
N GLU A 170 2.51 -20.92 -13.05
CA GLU A 170 3.75 -20.71 -12.33
C GLU A 170 3.64 -19.61 -11.28
N LYS A 171 4.12 -19.93 -10.09
CA LYS A 171 4.15 -19.04 -8.93
C LYS A 171 5.34 -18.08 -9.00
N ARG A 172 5.36 -17.15 -9.86
CA ARG A 172 6.37 -16.12 -10.15
C ARG A 172 7.10 -16.28 -11.46
N THR A 173 7.11 -15.22 -12.19
CA THR A 173 8.09 -14.79 -13.19
C THR A 173 7.58 -14.70 -14.61
N TYR A 174 6.61 -13.82 -14.82
CA TYR A 174 6.26 -13.40 -16.19
C TYR A 174 7.43 -12.73 -16.92
N ILE A 175 8.32 -12.06 -16.20
CA ILE A 175 9.40 -11.28 -16.81
C ILE A 175 10.61 -12.13 -17.16
N SER A 176 10.91 -13.21 -16.44
CA SER A 176 12.10 -14.00 -16.71
C SER A 176 11.94 -14.95 -17.88
N PHE A 177 10.75 -15.46 -18.15
CA PHE A 177 10.53 -16.38 -19.26
C PHE A 177 10.58 -15.66 -20.63
N PHE A 178 9.99 -14.49 -20.73
CA PHE A 178 10.10 -13.65 -21.93
C PHE A 178 11.53 -13.14 -22.13
N LYS A 179 12.22 -12.74 -21.08
CA LYS A 179 13.60 -12.23 -21.18
C LYS A 179 14.59 -13.33 -21.60
N GLN A 180 14.41 -14.57 -21.16
CA GLN A 180 15.29 -15.68 -21.56
C GLN A 180 15.09 -16.12 -23.01
N ARG A 181 13.88 -16.08 -23.56
CA ARG A 181 13.68 -16.40 -24.98
C ARG A 181 14.13 -15.27 -25.91
N LEU A 182 13.86 -14.02 -25.58
CA LEU A 182 14.34 -12.88 -26.36
C LEU A 182 15.88 -12.79 -26.41
N CYS A 183 16.58 -13.16 -25.33
CA CYS A 183 18.03 -13.22 -25.35
C CYS A 183 18.62 -14.39 -26.13
N ARG A 184 17.87 -15.49 -26.38
CA ARG A 184 18.37 -16.61 -27.17
C ARG A 184 18.24 -16.40 -28.68
N CYS A 185 17.34 -15.55 -29.13
CA CYS A 185 17.19 -15.27 -30.56
C CYS A 185 18.17 -14.21 -31.10
N SER A 186 18.88 -13.49 -30.22
CA SER A 186 19.83 -12.43 -30.60
C SER A 186 21.29 -12.84 -30.69
N CYS A 187 21.63 -14.11 -30.46
CA CYS A 187 23.00 -14.62 -30.52
C CYS A 187 23.15 -15.79 -31.51
N GLY A 188 22.72 -15.61 -32.74
CA GLY A 188 22.86 -16.62 -33.77
C GLY A 188 22.90 -16.02 -35.18
N SER A 189 24.02 -15.39 -35.53
CA SER A 189 24.60 -15.28 -36.86
C SER A 189 25.92 -14.54 -36.81
#